data_86a80d1b7745328f6cb3c00c089d0354
#
_entry.id   86a80d1b7745328f6cb3c00c089d0354
#
_cell.length_a   1.000
_cell.length_b   1.000
_cell.length_c   1.000
_cell.angle_alpha   90.00
_cell.angle_beta   90.00
_cell.angle_gamma   90.00
#
_symmetry.space_group_name_H-M   'P 1'
#
loop_
_entity.id
_entity.type
_entity.pdbx_description
1 polymer ?
#
loop_
_entity_poly.entity_id
_entity_poly.type
_entity_poly.pdbx_seq_one_letter_code
_entity_poly.pdbx_strand_id
1 'polypeptide(L)'
;MSTRIALLALALFAAVAQAQKSPLPVYKVDPFWPKMPLPNKWIIQGVPTMVTDKDDHIWVLNRPRDINPDENGAATKPPRTDCCIAAPAVLEFDTAGNLLKSWGGPGYTDGWPAQGIARPGAAAEHNIMVDREGNVWISGSSQGDSIQKFTADGKLLWDFGHRAARPPAARLPENNQQTEVFPGGIFFFDLDEDAREIYIVDAKRVLVYDYDGKFKRGWGGHGIPLSEIDNNPTPPYDTSGNPPDQIQFAPALHCVHFSVDGLVYVCERGSNRVQVFTKQGKFVSSFFVHPSTPSRGPECGGPGSQLYGMCGTIYNLTFSHDADEKYVFLADGTNDKIWIHDRKTGALAGSIGDNGRMAGQFHWIDAIAIDSRGNLYTGEVDTGKRVQKFILTNGDGKLRPRPHE
;
A
#
# COMPACT_ATOMS: atom_id res chain seq x y z
N MET A 1 -21.02 -64.30 -52.88
CA MET A 1 -21.61 -63.20 -52.16
C MET A 1 -20.68 -62.87 -51.02
N SER A 2 -19.85 -61.84 -51.14
CA SER A 2 -18.87 -61.44 -50.14
C SER A 2 -19.21 -60.01 -49.69
N THR A 3 -19.66 -59.86 -48.49
CA THR A 3 -20.03 -58.61 -47.90
C THR A 3 -18.77 -57.95 -47.24
N ARG A 4 -18.30 -56.86 -47.77
CA ARG A 4 -17.21 -56.06 -47.20
C ARG A 4 -17.78 -55.08 -46.18
N ILE A 5 -17.41 -55.26 -44.90
CA ILE A 5 -17.70 -54.33 -43.82
C ILE A 5 -16.59 -53.25 -43.81
N ALA A 6 -16.97 -52.02 -44.08
CA ALA A 6 -16.10 -50.87 -43.95
C ALA A 6 -16.15 -50.32 -42.55
N LEU A 7 -15.04 -50.39 -41.79
CA LEU A 7 -14.87 -49.74 -40.50
C LEU A 7 -14.50 -48.27 -40.72
N LEU A 8 -15.38 -47.35 -40.32
CA LEU A 8 -15.08 -45.91 -40.21
C LEU A 8 -14.42 -45.67 -38.87
N ALA A 9 -13.13 -45.34 -38.87
CA ALA A 9 -12.44 -44.86 -37.68
C ALA A 9 -12.68 -43.35 -37.54
N LEU A 10 -13.48 -42.95 -36.54
CA LEU A 10 -13.62 -41.55 -36.12
C LEU A 10 -12.41 -41.19 -35.26
N ALA A 11 -11.49 -40.37 -35.82
CA ALA A 11 -10.41 -39.75 -35.02
C ALA A 11 -10.97 -38.51 -34.31
N LEU A 12 -11.19 -38.58 -33.00
CA LEU A 12 -11.44 -37.42 -32.14
C LEU A 12 -10.12 -36.66 -31.96
N PHE A 13 -9.96 -35.56 -32.66
CA PHE A 13 -8.94 -34.56 -32.31
C PHE A 13 -9.40 -33.78 -31.09
N ALA A 14 -8.92 -34.15 -29.91
CA ALA A 14 -9.01 -33.30 -28.72
C ALA A 14 -8.04 -32.11 -28.92
N ALA A 15 -8.56 -30.97 -29.31
CA ALA A 15 -7.83 -29.71 -29.29
C ALA A 15 -7.55 -29.34 -27.80
N VAL A 16 -6.36 -29.66 -27.31
CA VAL A 16 -5.85 -29.11 -26.07
C VAL A 16 -5.63 -27.62 -26.34
N ALA A 17 -6.58 -26.80 -25.90
CA ALA A 17 -6.38 -25.37 -25.84
C ALA A 17 -5.22 -25.12 -24.85
N GLN A 18 -4.01 -24.93 -25.36
CA GLN A 18 -2.93 -24.37 -24.57
C GLN A 18 -3.38 -22.99 -24.15
N ALA A 19 -3.68 -22.81 -22.87
CA ALA A 19 -3.89 -21.49 -22.28
C ALA A 19 -2.63 -20.66 -22.58
N GLN A 20 -2.77 -19.73 -23.51
CA GLN A 20 -1.69 -18.84 -23.89
C GLN A 20 -1.36 -18.02 -22.64
N LYS A 21 -0.18 -18.25 -22.02
CA LYS A 21 0.26 -17.47 -20.87
C LYS A 21 0.25 -16.00 -21.30
N SER A 22 -0.60 -15.18 -20.68
CA SER A 22 -0.55 -13.74 -20.90
C SER A 22 0.87 -13.27 -20.63
N PRO A 23 1.48 -12.50 -21.52
CA PRO A 23 2.83 -12.01 -21.31
C PRO A 23 2.88 -11.16 -20.03
N LEU A 24 4.04 -11.18 -19.37
CA LEU A 24 4.28 -10.28 -18.24
C LEU A 24 4.04 -8.82 -18.67
N PRO A 25 3.43 -7.99 -17.81
CA PRO A 25 3.32 -6.56 -18.07
C PRO A 25 4.71 -5.94 -18.24
N VAL A 26 4.86 -5.11 -19.27
CA VAL A 26 6.11 -4.42 -19.60
C VAL A 26 5.89 -2.93 -19.46
N TYR A 27 6.72 -2.29 -18.65
CA TYR A 27 6.61 -0.89 -18.32
C TYR A 27 7.77 -0.06 -18.84
N LYS A 28 7.47 1.19 -19.17
CA LYS A 28 8.46 2.22 -19.49
C LYS A 28 8.21 3.43 -18.58
N VAL A 29 9.25 3.90 -17.88
CA VAL A 29 9.12 5.11 -17.06
C VAL A 29 8.83 6.34 -17.92
N ASP A 30 7.93 7.20 -17.45
CA ASP A 30 7.71 8.54 -17.97
C ASP A 30 8.53 9.53 -17.11
N PRO A 31 9.69 10.01 -17.58
CA PRO A 31 10.55 10.85 -16.77
C PRO A 31 10.03 12.28 -16.61
N PHE A 32 8.92 12.65 -17.27
CA PHE A 32 8.32 13.96 -17.26
C PHE A 32 7.03 14.06 -16.43
N TRP A 33 6.64 12.98 -15.81
CA TRP A 33 5.51 12.97 -14.88
C TRP A 33 6.00 13.00 -13.40
N PRO A 34 5.40 13.82 -12.52
CA PRO A 34 4.44 14.89 -12.80
C PRO A 34 5.12 16.09 -13.47
N LYS A 35 4.34 17.06 -14.00
CA LYS A 35 4.87 18.28 -14.57
C LYS A 35 5.54 19.14 -13.50
N MET A 36 6.79 19.46 -13.75
CA MET A 36 7.61 20.28 -12.85
C MET A 36 8.00 21.62 -13.51
N PRO A 37 8.27 22.67 -12.73
CA PRO A 37 8.18 22.75 -11.27
C PRO A 37 6.72 22.84 -10.79
N LEU A 38 6.48 22.40 -9.56
CA LEU A 38 5.19 22.63 -8.90
C LEU A 38 5.01 24.12 -8.60
N PRO A 39 3.75 24.62 -8.51
CA PRO A 39 3.48 26.01 -8.16
C PRO A 39 4.00 26.35 -6.74
N ASN A 40 4.04 27.65 -6.42
CA ASN A 40 4.38 28.16 -5.09
C ASN A 40 5.75 27.70 -4.56
N LYS A 41 6.68 27.33 -5.43
CA LYS A 41 8.01 26.79 -5.06
C LYS A 41 7.91 25.47 -4.26
N TRP A 42 6.83 24.71 -4.44
CA TRP A 42 6.61 23.45 -3.72
C TRP A 42 7.55 22.36 -4.17
N ILE A 43 7.95 21.52 -3.20
CA ILE A 43 8.67 20.28 -3.40
C ILE A 43 7.93 19.14 -2.68
N ILE A 44 7.79 18.00 -3.36
CA ILE A 44 7.23 16.78 -2.79
C ILE A 44 8.24 16.22 -1.78
N GLN A 45 7.73 15.76 -0.66
CA GLN A 45 8.49 15.08 0.39
C GLN A 45 8.18 13.59 0.38
N GLY A 46 8.32 12.89 1.51
CA GLY A 46 7.99 11.46 1.61
C GLY A 46 6.55 11.15 1.17
N VAL A 47 6.38 10.15 0.31
CA VAL A 47 5.08 9.73 -0.23
C VAL A 47 4.78 8.30 0.21
N PRO A 48 4.08 8.11 1.35
CA PRO A 48 3.79 6.78 1.89
C PRO A 48 2.70 6.04 1.12
N THR A 49 1.74 6.76 0.54
CA THR A 49 0.63 6.16 -0.19
C THR A 49 0.15 7.08 -1.30
N MET A 50 -0.37 6.48 -2.33
CA MET A 50 -1.08 7.11 -3.43
C MET A 50 -2.16 6.18 -3.96
N VAL A 51 -3.22 6.75 -4.50
CA VAL A 51 -4.31 6.01 -5.13
C VAL A 51 -4.74 6.71 -6.41
N THR A 52 -5.41 5.99 -7.29
CA THR A 52 -6.14 6.56 -8.41
C THR A 52 -7.62 6.57 -8.07
N ASP A 53 -8.35 7.56 -8.53
CA ASP A 53 -9.81 7.62 -8.44
C ASP A 53 -10.48 7.10 -9.74
N LYS A 54 -11.81 7.10 -9.76
CA LYS A 54 -12.62 6.65 -10.93
C LYS A 54 -12.35 7.46 -12.21
N ASP A 55 -11.83 8.66 -12.12
CA ASP A 55 -11.51 9.54 -13.24
C ASP A 55 -10.03 9.45 -13.64
N ASP A 56 -9.30 8.46 -13.10
CA ASP A 56 -7.86 8.24 -13.27
C ASP A 56 -7.00 9.39 -12.70
N HIS A 57 -7.53 10.21 -11.80
CA HIS A 57 -6.69 11.18 -11.10
C HIS A 57 -5.85 10.46 -10.03
N ILE A 58 -4.63 10.94 -9.88
CA ILE A 58 -3.66 10.36 -8.96
C ILE A 58 -3.62 11.23 -7.70
N TRP A 59 -4.12 10.69 -6.60
CA TRP A 59 -4.09 11.31 -5.30
C TRP A 59 -2.85 10.86 -4.55
N VAL A 60 -2.01 11.81 -4.20
CA VAL A 60 -0.70 11.62 -3.56
C VAL A 60 -0.77 12.12 -2.13
N LEU A 61 -0.46 11.27 -1.16
CA LEU A 61 -0.26 11.69 0.21
C LEU A 61 1.22 12.05 0.42
N ASN A 62 1.47 13.32 0.68
CA ASN A 62 2.79 13.89 0.92
C ASN A 62 2.99 14.15 2.42
N ARG A 63 4.21 14.02 2.91
CA ARG A 63 4.60 14.33 4.31
C ARG A 63 5.31 15.68 4.39
N PRO A 64 4.61 16.81 4.58
CA PRO A 64 5.25 18.14 4.57
C PRO A 64 6.35 18.31 5.63
N ARG A 65 6.29 17.54 6.71
CA ARG A 65 7.26 17.61 7.81
C ARG A 65 8.59 16.92 7.53
N ASP A 66 8.67 16.12 6.45
CA ASP A 66 9.90 15.45 6.06
C ASP A 66 10.88 16.40 5.34
N ILE A 67 10.49 17.66 5.14
CA ILE A 67 11.39 18.66 4.54
C ILE A 67 12.57 18.95 5.47
N ASN A 68 13.77 18.81 4.95
CA ASN A 68 14.98 19.12 5.69
C ASN A 68 15.28 20.63 5.69
N PRO A 69 16.02 21.15 6.68
CA PRO A 69 16.37 22.57 6.74
C PRO A 69 17.15 23.09 5.53
N ASP A 70 17.91 22.23 4.87
CA ASP A 70 18.66 22.56 3.65
C ASP A 70 17.76 22.60 2.40
N GLU A 71 16.67 21.85 2.36
CA GLU A 71 15.67 21.86 1.31
C GLU A 71 14.69 23.03 1.43
N ASN A 72 14.46 23.55 2.64
CA ASN A 72 13.43 24.55 2.96
C ASN A 72 13.93 26.02 2.82
N GLY A 73 14.80 26.28 1.87
CA GLY A 73 15.47 27.57 1.77
C GLY A 73 14.56 28.75 1.46
N ALA A 74 13.49 28.54 0.69
CA ALA A 74 12.55 29.59 0.32
C ALA A 74 11.59 29.99 1.47
N ALA A 75 11.43 29.16 2.49
CA ALA A 75 10.58 29.43 3.65
C ALA A 75 11.30 30.22 4.77
N THR A 76 12.62 30.37 4.69
CA THR A 76 13.40 31.13 5.70
C THR A 76 13.13 32.63 5.62
N LYS A 77 13.39 33.38 6.69
CA LYS A 77 13.20 34.85 6.72
C LYS A 77 14.51 35.51 7.12
N PRO A 78 15.22 36.19 6.19
CA PRO A 78 14.92 36.28 4.76
C PRO A 78 15.11 34.94 4.04
N PRO A 79 14.51 34.74 2.84
CA PRO A 79 14.74 33.52 2.04
C PRO A 79 16.23 33.36 1.70
N ARG A 80 16.73 32.12 1.86
CA ARG A 80 18.13 31.78 1.52
C ARG A 80 18.28 31.40 0.05
N THR A 81 17.23 30.91 -0.57
CA THR A 81 17.19 30.44 -1.96
C THR A 81 15.82 30.70 -2.57
N ASP A 82 15.72 30.59 -3.90
CA ASP A 82 14.44 30.68 -4.63
C ASP A 82 13.58 29.41 -4.51
N CYS A 83 14.14 28.31 -4.12
CA CYS A 83 13.51 27.01 -3.81
C CYS A 83 13.88 26.61 -2.37
N CYS A 84 13.12 25.85 -1.63
CA CYS A 84 11.80 25.29 -1.89
C CYS A 84 10.95 25.47 -0.63
N ILE A 85 9.70 25.09 -0.72
CA ILE A 85 8.73 25.03 0.38
C ILE A 85 8.06 23.63 0.30
N ALA A 86 7.80 22.98 1.42
CA ALA A 86 7.08 21.72 1.42
C ALA A 86 5.70 21.87 0.76
N ALA A 87 5.34 20.97 -0.14
CA ALA A 87 4.00 20.92 -0.70
C ALA A 87 2.97 20.53 0.38
N PRO A 88 1.68 20.90 0.21
CA PRO A 88 0.60 20.40 1.06
C PRO A 88 0.55 18.88 1.14
N ALA A 89 -0.14 18.33 2.16
CA ALA A 89 -0.18 16.89 2.38
C ALA A 89 -0.96 16.13 1.31
N VAL A 90 -1.99 16.71 0.74
CA VAL A 90 -2.79 16.09 -0.32
C VAL A 90 -2.56 16.81 -1.63
N LEU A 91 -2.18 16.05 -2.65
CA LEU A 91 -1.98 16.55 -4.02
C LEU A 91 -2.78 15.66 -4.97
N GLU A 92 -3.55 16.27 -5.87
CA GLU A 92 -4.28 15.58 -6.94
C GLU A 92 -3.68 15.94 -8.28
N PHE A 93 -3.29 14.92 -9.06
CA PHE A 93 -2.75 15.08 -10.41
C PHE A 93 -3.65 14.38 -11.44
N ASP A 94 -3.68 14.90 -12.65
CA ASP A 94 -4.20 14.13 -13.79
C ASP A 94 -3.13 13.15 -14.33
N THR A 95 -3.54 12.26 -15.24
CA THR A 95 -2.63 11.31 -15.88
C THR A 95 -1.55 11.97 -16.74
N ALA A 96 -1.73 13.23 -17.13
CA ALA A 96 -0.75 14.04 -17.87
C ALA A 96 0.23 14.77 -16.94
N GLY A 97 0.05 14.67 -15.61
CA GLY A 97 0.92 15.27 -14.60
C GLY A 97 0.59 16.71 -14.22
N ASN A 98 -0.55 17.25 -14.61
CA ASN A 98 -1.00 18.55 -14.13
C ASN A 98 -1.48 18.43 -12.69
N LEU A 99 -1.05 19.34 -11.82
CA LEU A 99 -1.60 19.47 -10.47
C LEU A 99 -2.99 20.10 -10.55
N LEU A 100 -4.00 19.37 -10.06
CA LEU A 100 -5.40 19.79 -10.07
C LEU A 100 -5.83 20.41 -8.75
N LYS A 101 -5.48 19.76 -7.62
CA LYS A 101 -5.79 20.25 -6.26
C LYS A 101 -4.62 20.04 -5.32
N SER A 102 -4.64 20.83 -4.24
CA SER A 102 -3.66 20.71 -3.15
C SER A 102 -4.22 21.31 -1.87
N TRP A 103 -4.15 20.55 -0.77
CA TRP A 103 -4.62 20.99 0.53
C TRP A 103 -4.07 20.11 1.67
N GLY A 104 -4.40 20.44 2.91
CA GLY A 104 -4.09 19.63 4.07
C GLY A 104 -2.66 19.78 4.57
N GLY A 105 -2.41 19.10 5.66
CA GLY A 105 -1.13 19.08 6.36
C GLY A 105 -1.28 19.46 7.82
N PRO A 106 -0.17 19.51 8.55
CA PRO A 106 -0.16 19.81 9.97
C PRO A 106 -0.93 21.08 10.36
N GLY A 107 -1.91 20.93 11.25
CA GLY A 107 -2.76 22.03 11.72
C GLY A 107 -3.94 22.37 10.79
N TYR A 108 -4.17 21.61 9.72
CA TYR A 108 -5.29 21.83 8.81
C TYR A 108 -6.64 21.57 9.47
N THR A 109 -6.75 20.46 10.22
CA THR A 109 -7.89 20.17 11.07
C THR A 109 -7.43 19.82 12.49
N ASP A 110 -8.34 19.96 13.47
CA ASP A 110 -8.11 19.40 14.78
C ASP A 110 -8.05 17.87 14.69
N GLY A 111 -6.94 17.27 15.14
CA GLY A 111 -6.68 15.84 15.01
C GLY A 111 -6.20 15.40 13.62
N TRP A 112 -5.66 16.29 12.79
CA TRP A 112 -4.94 15.89 11.60
C TRP A 112 -3.98 14.72 11.89
N PRO A 113 -3.93 13.65 11.08
CA PRO A 113 -3.19 12.41 11.40
C PRO A 113 -1.72 12.58 11.80
N ALA A 114 -1.11 13.70 11.45
CA ALA A 114 0.27 14.03 11.79
C ALA A 114 0.45 14.95 13.01
N GLN A 115 -0.60 15.24 13.74
CA GLN A 115 -0.52 16.20 14.85
C GLN A 115 0.30 15.63 16.01
N GLY A 116 1.23 16.43 16.54
CA GLY A 116 2.07 16.04 17.67
C GLY A 116 3.41 15.39 17.32
N ILE A 117 3.75 15.22 16.05
CA ILE A 117 5.04 14.68 15.64
C ILE A 117 6.09 15.79 15.64
N ALA A 118 7.10 15.60 16.48
CA ALA A 118 8.10 16.63 16.75
C ALA A 118 9.38 16.55 15.89
N ARG A 119 9.51 15.52 15.04
CA ARG A 119 10.78 15.30 14.32
C ARG A 119 10.54 14.85 12.86
N PRO A 120 11.43 15.23 11.91
CA PRO A 120 11.46 14.65 10.56
C PRO A 120 11.64 13.14 10.59
N GLY A 121 11.04 12.43 9.63
CA GLY A 121 11.13 10.97 9.54
C GLY A 121 10.30 10.20 10.58
N ALA A 122 9.48 10.87 11.37
CA ALA A 122 8.47 10.18 12.18
C ALA A 122 7.26 9.95 11.28
N ALA A 123 6.87 8.69 11.11
CA ALA A 123 5.71 8.30 10.33
C ALA A 123 4.47 9.08 10.81
N ALA A 124 3.91 9.88 9.93
CA ALA A 124 2.84 10.80 10.23
C ALA A 124 1.62 10.48 9.36
N GLU A 125 1.38 11.23 8.32
CA GLU A 125 0.45 10.87 7.27
C GLU A 125 0.90 9.52 6.68
N HIS A 126 -0.01 8.55 6.57
CA HIS A 126 0.40 7.23 6.10
C HIS A 126 -0.47 6.64 5.01
N ASN A 127 -1.79 6.75 5.09
CA ASN A 127 -2.65 6.19 4.05
C ASN A 127 -3.67 7.22 3.54
N ILE A 128 -3.94 7.16 2.24
CA ILE A 128 -4.97 7.91 1.53
C ILE A 128 -5.82 6.95 0.70
N MET A 129 -7.14 7.12 0.76
CA MET A 129 -8.12 6.46 -0.08
C MET A 129 -9.08 7.49 -0.65
N VAL A 130 -9.65 7.22 -1.83
CA VAL A 130 -10.71 8.02 -2.42
C VAL A 130 -11.89 7.12 -2.69
N ASP A 131 -13.08 7.46 -2.14
CA ASP A 131 -14.28 6.67 -2.33
C ASP A 131 -14.98 6.99 -3.67
N ARG A 132 -15.96 6.19 -4.08
CA ARG A 132 -16.73 6.38 -5.32
C ARG A 132 -17.43 7.71 -5.43
N GLU A 133 -17.71 8.35 -4.29
CA GLU A 133 -18.30 9.69 -4.22
C GLU A 133 -17.26 10.80 -4.42
N GLY A 134 -15.97 10.44 -4.50
CA GLY A 134 -14.84 11.36 -4.60
C GLY A 134 -14.43 11.97 -3.26
N ASN A 135 -14.81 11.39 -2.13
CA ASN A 135 -14.34 11.85 -0.85
C ASN A 135 -12.96 11.23 -0.53
N VAL A 136 -12.13 12.00 0.11
CA VAL A 136 -10.75 11.63 0.45
C VAL A 136 -10.68 11.20 1.90
N TRP A 137 -10.16 10.02 2.15
CA TRP A 137 -9.97 9.46 3.48
C TRP A 137 -8.48 9.38 3.79
N ILE A 138 -8.08 9.83 4.96
CA ILE A 138 -6.67 9.91 5.34
C ILE A 138 -6.50 9.31 6.73
N SER A 139 -5.45 8.48 6.89
CA SER A 139 -4.99 8.04 8.20
C SER A 139 -3.51 8.35 8.40
N GLY A 140 -3.07 8.21 9.65
CA GLY A 140 -1.67 8.37 10.00
C GLY A 140 -1.28 7.49 11.16
N SER A 141 0.01 7.23 11.24
CA SER A 141 0.63 6.52 12.34
C SER A 141 1.29 7.51 13.26
N SER A 142 1.18 7.31 14.52
CA SER A 142 1.80 7.87 15.69
C SER A 142 0.86 8.56 16.65
N GLN A 143 0.75 9.67 17.06
CA GLN A 143 -0.01 10.15 18.23
C GLN A 143 -1.49 10.47 17.95
N GLY A 144 -1.98 10.16 16.78
CA GLY A 144 -3.35 10.41 16.42
C GLY A 144 -3.89 9.25 15.59
N ASP A 145 -4.20 8.14 16.21
CA ASP A 145 -4.81 6.97 15.58
C ASP A 145 -6.20 7.33 15.04
N SER A 146 -6.25 8.08 13.93
CA SER A 146 -7.50 8.55 13.36
C SER A 146 -7.59 8.29 11.86
N ILE A 147 -8.81 8.09 11.39
CA ILE A 147 -9.17 8.20 9.99
C ILE A 147 -10.06 9.44 9.87
N GLN A 148 -9.70 10.34 8.98
CA GLN A 148 -10.51 11.52 8.66
C GLN A 148 -11.00 11.46 7.22
N LYS A 149 -12.30 11.71 7.02
CA LYS A 149 -12.94 11.79 5.70
C LYS A 149 -13.17 13.25 5.33
N PHE A 150 -12.81 13.61 4.10
CA PHE A 150 -12.92 14.95 3.55
C PHE A 150 -13.67 14.94 2.22
N THR A 151 -14.24 16.07 1.82
CA THR A 151 -14.58 16.27 0.40
C THR A 151 -13.30 16.33 -0.44
N ALA A 152 -13.39 16.20 -1.76
CA ALA A 152 -12.26 16.38 -2.68
C ALA A 152 -11.55 17.74 -2.51
N ASP A 153 -12.24 18.76 -2.01
CA ASP A 153 -11.67 20.10 -1.78
C ASP A 153 -11.18 20.33 -0.33
N GLY A 154 -11.10 19.24 0.47
CA GLY A 154 -10.50 19.26 1.80
C GLY A 154 -11.43 19.67 2.95
N LYS A 155 -12.75 19.78 2.76
CA LYS A 155 -13.68 20.03 3.88
C LYS A 155 -13.87 18.76 4.69
N LEU A 156 -13.58 18.78 6.00
CA LEU A 156 -13.80 17.65 6.91
C LEU A 156 -15.28 17.28 6.97
N LEU A 157 -15.56 15.99 6.76
CA LEU A 157 -16.91 15.39 6.80
C LEU A 157 -17.09 14.47 8.01
N TRP A 158 -16.06 13.72 8.38
CA TRP A 158 -16.15 12.70 9.41
C TRP A 158 -14.77 12.39 9.99
N ASP A 159 -14.75 11.91 11.21
CA ASP A 159 -13.56 11.64 12.00
C ASP A 159 -13.78 10.42 12.88
N PHE A 160 -12.83 9.48 12.85
CA PHE A 160 -12.90 8.21 13.56
C PHE A 160 -11.57 7.90 14.25
N GLY A 161 -11.65 7.30 15.45
CA GLY A 161 -10.50 6.82 16.21
C GLY A 161 -10.17 7.69 17.42
N HIS A 162 -9.19 7.24 18.19
CA HIS A 162 -8.82 7.89 19.45
C HIS A 162 -7.63 8.81 19.26
N ARG A 163 -7.82 10.05 19.64
CA ARG A 163 -6.81 11.11 19.68
C ARG A 163 -5.96 11.07 20.95
N ALA A 164 -6.20 10.10 21.83
CA ALA A 164 -5.43 9.97 23.06
C ALA A 164 -3.97 9.62 22.77
N ALA A 165 -3.07 10.22 23.51
CA ALA A 165 -1.65 9.87 23.45
C ALA A 165 -1.49 8.35 23.61
N ARG A 166 -0.82 7.73 22.64
CA ARG A 166 -0.53 6.31 22.66
C ARG A 166 0.23 5.97 23.94
N PRO A 167 -0.23 4.99 24.75
CA PRO A 167 0.54 4.56 25.89
C PRO A 167 1.94 4.11 25.46
N PRO A 168 3.01 4.48 26.17
CA PRO A 168 4.32 3.93 25.91
C PRO A 168 4.27 2.40 25.96
N ALA A 169 4.83 1.72 24.93
CA ALA A 169 4.82 0.27 24.80
C ALA A 169 3.39 -0.32 24.87
N ALA A 170 2.50 0.19 24.03
CA ALA A 170 1.13 -0.30 23.95
C ALA A 170 1.10 -1.81 23.69
N ARG A 171 0.79 -2.58 24.72
CA ARG A 171 0.44 -3.98 24.57
C ARG A 171 -0.99 -4.08 24.04
N LEU A 172 -1.24 -5.06 23.21
CA LEU A 172 -2.62 -5.39 22.87
C LEU A 172 -3.39 -5.68 24.16
N PRO A 173 -4.69 -5.32 24.25
CA PRO A 173 -5.52 -5.71 25.39
C PRO A 173 -5.45 -7.21 25.62
N GLU A 174 -5.51 -7.67 26.87
CA GLU A 174 -5.39 -9.09 27.21
C GLU A 174 -6.35 -9.98 26.41
N ASN A 175 -7.59 -9.55 26.25
CA ASN A 175 -8.59 -10.27 25.45
C ASN A 175 -8.60 -9.88 23.98
N ASN A 176 -7.89 -8.81 23.60
CA ASN A 176 -7.67 -8.36 22.22
C ASN A 176 -8.90 -8.38 21.30
N GLN A 177 -10.08 -8.20 21.87
CA GLN A 177 -11.35 -8.33 21.15
C GLN A 177 -11.58 -7.11 20.26
N GLN A 178 -12.14 -6.08 20.81
CA GLN A 178 -12.28 -4.79 20.14
C GLN A 178 -11.55 -3.74 20.98
N THR A 179 -11.15 -2.69 20.36
CA THR A 179 -10.52 -1.59 21.06
C THR A 179 -10.85 -0.27 20.38
N GLU A 180 -10.96 0.75 21.18
CA GLU A 180 -10.96 2.12 20.71
C GLU A 180 -9.54 2.66 20.54
N VAL A 181 -8.52 1.87 20.90
CA VAL A 181 -7.10 2.20 20.78
C VAL A 181 -6.46 1.27 19.76
N PHE A 182 -5.68 1.82 18.85
CA PHE A 182 -4.92 1.09 17.84
C PHE A 182 -3.43 1.05 18.22
N PRO A 183 -2.97 0.00 18.94
CA PRO A 183 -1.59 -0.06 19.45
C PRO A 183 -0.53 -0.01 18.36
N GLY A 184 -0.83 -0.51 17.17
CA GLY A 184 0.02 -0.43 16.00
C GLY A 184 -0.01 0.94 15.32
N GLY A 185 -1.03 1.76 15.59
CA GLY A 185 -1.40 2.93 14.79
C GLY A 185 -2.17 2.53 13.54
N ILE A 186 -2.98 3.43 13.01
CA ILE A 186 -3.68 3.17 11.75
C ILE A 186 -2.74 3.49 10.58
N PHE A 187 -1.86 2.55 10.25
CA PHE A 187 -0.94 2.69 9.13
C PHE A 187 -1.69 2.58 7.81
N PHE A 188 -2.49 1.51 7.66
CA PHE A 188 -3.27 1.27 6.46
C PHE A 188 -4.70 0.87 6.80
N PHE A 189 -5.59 1.32 5.95
CA PHE A 189 -6.97 0.85 5.85
C PHE A 189 -7.37 0.79 4.38
N ASP A 190 -8.42 0.04 4.09
CA ASP A 190 -9.09 0.05 2.79
C ASP A 190 -10.61 0.00 2.99
N LEU A 191 -11.36 0.36 1.96
CA LEU A 191 -12.81 0.54 2.00
C LEU A 191 -13.50 -0.57 1.19
N ASP A 192 -14.35 -1.34 1.82
CA ASP A 192 -15.37 -2.13 1.13
C ASP A 192 -16.62 -1.27 0.97
N GLU A 193 -16.69 -0.54 -0.14
CA GLU A 193 -17.76 0.44 -0.35
C GLU A 193 -19.12 -0.21 -0.55
N ASP A 194 -19.17 -1.42 -1.13
CA ASP A 194 -20.44 -2.15 -1.30
C ASP A 194 -21.03 -2.57 0.05
N ALA A 195 -20.18 -3.02 0.97
CA ALA A 195 -20.58 -3.38 2.32
C ALA A 195 -20.59 -2.19 3.28
N ARG A 196 -20.06 -1.02 2.87
CA ARG A 196 -19.82 0.17 3.70
C ARG A 196 -19.01 -0.19 4.94
N GLU A 197 -17.88 -0.83 4.72
CA GLU A 197 -16.98 -1.30 5.78
C GLU A 197 -15.56 -0.76 5.58
N ILE A 198 -14.88 -0.49 6.70
CA ILE A 198 -13.49 -0.04 6.77
C ILE A 198 -12.67 -1.20 7.33
N TYR A 199 -11.69 -1.66 6.59
CA TYR A 199 -10.74 -2.68 7.04
C TYR A 199 -9.44 -2.00 7.46
N ILE A 200 -9.05 -2.19 8.71
CA ILE A 200 -7.88 -1.55 9.31
C ILE A 200 -6.87 -2.62 9.68
N VAL A 201 -5.62 -2.45 9.31
CA VAL A 201 -4.52 -3.25 9.86
C VAL A 201 -3.88 -2.55 11.04
N ASP A 202 -3.76 -3.25 12.15
CA ASP A 202 -3.22 -2.74 13.41
C ASP A 202 -2.44 -3.82 14.16
N ALA A 203 -1.18 -3.56 14.44
CA ALA A 203 -0.30 -4.46 15.18
C ALA A 203 -0.27 -5.90 14.59
N LYS A 204 -1.02 -6.83 15.18
CA LYS A 204 -1.11 -8.25 14.79
C LYS A 204 -2.49 -8.65 14.31
N ARG A 205 -3.34 -7.70 13.89
CA ARG A 205 -4.75 -7.98 13.61
C ARG A 205 -5.29 -7.16 12.45
N VAL A 206 -6.35 -7.66 11.83
CA VAL A 206 -7.24 -6.93 10.95
C VAL A 206 -8.53 -6.64 11.72
N LEU A 207 -8.98 -5.40 11.68
CA LEU A 207 -10.21 -4.95 12.33
C LEU A 207 -11.16 -4.39 11.27
N VAL A 208 -12.43 -4.71 11.37
CA VAL A 208 -13.47 -4.24 10.43
C VAL A 208 -14.53 -3.44 11.19
N TYR A 209 -14.74 -2.22 10.73
CA TYR A 209 -15.76 -1.30 11.23
C TYR A 209 -16.74 -0.94 10.11
N ASP A 210 -17.94 -0.51 10.46
CA ASP A 210 -18.80 0.15 9.48
C ASP A 210 -18.45 1.65 9.35
N TYR A 211 -19.07 2.33 8.40
CA TYR A 211 -18.82 3.76 8.14
C TYR A 211 -19.28 4.69 9.26
N ASP A 212 -20.04 4.17 10.24
CA ASP A 212 -20.42 4.90 11.45
C ASP A 212 -19.39 4.68 12.59
N GLY A 213 -18.33 3.89 12.33
CA GLY A 213 -17.27 3.58 13.28
C GLY A 213 -17.60 2.47 14.27
N LYS A 214 -18.65 1.68 14.02
CA LYS A 214 -19.02 0.54 14.86
C LYS A 214 -18.25 -0.70 14.47
N PHE A 215 -17.59 -1.32 15.46
CA PHE A 215 -16.87 -2.58 15.26
C PHE A 215 -17.81 -3.71 14.78
N LYS A 216 -17.37 -4.44 13.76
CA LYS A 216 -18.09 -5.56 13.14
C LYS A 216 -17.44 -6.89 13.45
N ARG A 217 -16.16 -7.03 13.18
CA ARG A 217 -15.35 -8.25 13.33
C ARG A 217 -13.85 -7.94 13.23
N GLY A 218 -13.03 -8.94 13.51
CA GLY A 218 -11.59 -8.86 13.30
C GLY A 218 -10.96 -10.25 13.46
N TRP A 219 -9.71 -10.36 13.05
CA TRP A 219 -8.96 -11.62 13.09
C TRP A 219 -7.45 -11.38 13.13
N GLY A 220 -6.72 -12.40 13.54
CA GLY A 220 -5.27 -12.47 13.49
C GLY A 220 -4.74 -13.22 12.27
N GLY A 221 -3.46 -13.49 12.25
CA GLY A 221 -2.83 -14.32 11.20
C GLY A 221 -3.52 -15.67 11.06
N HIS A 222 -3.56 -16.21 9.84
CA HIS A 222 -4.30 -17.44 9.51
C HIS A 222 -5.78 -17.44 9.91
N GLY A 223 -6.36 -16.26 10.18
CA GLY A 223 -7.79 -16.15 10.53
C GLY A 223 -8.12 -16.55 11.96
N ILE A 224 -7.15 -16.62 12.88
CA ILE A 224 -7.43 -16.90 14.28
C ILE A 224 -8.32 -15.82 14.89
N PRO A 225 -9.20 -16.17 15.84
CA PRO A 225 -10.01 -15.21 16.57
C PRO A 225 -9.14 -14.16 17.29
N LEU A 226 -9.65 -12.93 17.47
CA LEU A 226 -8.94 -11.87 18.19
C LEU A 226 -8.53 -12.32 19.61
N SER A 227 -9.34 -13.15 20.27
CA SER A 227 -9.09 -13.70 21.61
C SER A 227 -7.87 -14.65 21.68
N GLU A 228 -7.43 -15.18 20.56
CA GLU A 228 -6.27 -16.10 20.47
C GLU A 228 -4.97 -15.38 20.06
N ILE A 229 -5.02 -14.09 19.79
CA ILE A 229 -3.82 -13.31 19.50
C ILE A 229 -3.07 -13.09 20.81
N ASP A 230 -1.79 -13.46 20.84
CA ASP A 230 -0.93 -13.28 22.00
C ASP A 230 -0.02 -12.05 21.87
N ASN A 231 0.55 -11.63 23.00
CA ASN A 231 1.51 -10.53 23.10
C ASN A 231 2.97 -11.03 23.14
N ASN A 232 3.19 -12.31 22.88
CA ASN A 232 4.55 -12.85 22.89
C ASN A 232 5.42 -12.15 21.83
N PRO A 233 6.70 -11.94 22.13
CA PRO A 233 7.64 -11.45 21.13
C PRO A 233 7.66 -12.36 19.91
N THR A 234 7.55 -11.79 18.73
CA THR A 234 7.72 -12.54 17.50
C THR A 234 9.18 -12.95 17.38
N PRO A 235 9.50 -14.23 17.13
CA PRO A 235 10.89 -14.68 16.98
C PRO A 235 11.63 -13.92 15.87
N PRO A 236 12.97 -13.84 15.92
CA PRO A 236 13.78 -13.32 14.82
C PRO A 236 13.40 -13.98 13.49
N TYR A 237 13.54 -13.23 12.41
CA TYR A 237 13.20 -13.74 11.09
C TYR A 237 14.31 -14.64 10.56
N ASP A 238 13.93 -15.78 9.99
CA ASP A 238 14.88 -16.68 9.34
C ASP A 238 15.11 -16.25 7.88
N THR A 239 16.30 -15.77 7.59
CA THR A 239 16.71 -15.30 6.25
C THR A 239 17.25 -16.42 5.35
N SER A 240 17.23 -17.68 5.79
CA SER A 240 17.68 -18.82 4.97
C SER A 240 16.87 -19.02 3.68
N GLY A 241 15.77 -18.29 3.52
CA GLY A 241 14.85 -18.39 2.37
C GLY A 241 13.75 -19.42 2.60
N ASN A 242 13.69 -20.01 3.78
CA ASN A 242 12.65 -20.93 4.21
C ASN A 242 12.09 -20.53 5.59
N PRO A 243 11.48 -19.31 5.70
CA PRO A 243 10.97 -18.84 6.97
C PRO A 243 9.86 -19.76 7.49
N PRO A 244 9.75 -19.94 8.80
CA PRO A 244 8.69 -20.74 9.37
C PRO A 244 7.33 -20.10 9.07
N ASP A 245 6.37 -20.92 8.70
CA ASP A 245 4.96 -20.50 8.55
C ASP A 245 4.33 -20.32 9.93
N GLN A 246 4.50 -19.15 10.51
CA GLN A 246 3.93 -18.82 11.81
C GLN A 246 2.46 -18.43 11.71
N ILE A 247 1.63 -18.91 12.64
CA ILE A 247 0.18 -18.66 12.66
C ILE A 247 -0.08 -17.17 12.93
N GLN A 248 0.54 -16.60 13.97
CA GLN A 248 0.36 -15.19 14.33
C GLN A 248 0.93 -14.26 13.25
N PHE A 249 0.31 -13.11 13.06
CA PHE A 249 0.98 -12.04 12.35
C PHE A 249 2.24 -11.58 13.10
N ALA A 250 3.31 -11.31 12.37
CA ALA A 250 4.40 -10.50 12.90
C ALA A 250 3.99 -9.02 12.93
N PRO A 251 4.57 -8.22 13.83
CA PRO A 251 4.38 -6.77 13.82
C PRO A 251 4.75 -6.15 12.48
N ALA A 252 4.24 -4.94 12.23
CA ALA A 252 4.34 -4.21 10.98
C ALA A 252 3.51 -4.82 9.85
N LEU A 253 2.21 -5.00 10.10
CA LEU A 253 1.23 -5.08 9.01
C LEU A 253 1.23 -3.75 8.27
N HIS A 254 1.38 -3.78 6.96
CA HIS A 254 1.68 -2.56 6.19
C HIS A 254 0.71 -2.25 5.07
N CYS A 255 -0.14 -3.18 4.66
CA CYS A 255 -1.25 -2.90 3.75
C CYS A 255 -2.43 -3.86 3.91
N VAL A 256 -3.58 -3.43 3.45
CA VAL A 256 -4.76 -4.26 3.22
C VAL A 256 -5.41 -3.79 1.93
N HIS A 257 -5.75 -4.74 1.02
CA HIS A 257 -6.40 -4.43 -0.25
C HIS A 257 -7.36 -5.54 -0.66
N PHE A 258 -8.35 -5.17 -1.50
CA PHE A 258 -9.31 -6.10 -2.06
C PHE A 258 -8.97 -6.46 -3.50
N SER A 259 -9.09 -7.74 -3.83
CA SER A 259 -9.04 -8.19 -5.22
C SER A 259 -10.43 -8.19 -5.87
N VAL A 260 -10.46 -8.24 -7.20
CA VAL A 260 -11.70 -8.27 -7.99
C VAL A 260 -12.66 -9.40 -7.60
N ASP A 261 -12.15 -10.52 -7.13
CA ASP A 261 -12.92 -11.67 -6.63
C ASP A 261 -13.27 -11.57 -5.13
N GLY A 262 -13.09 -10.40 -4.52
CA GLY A 262 -13.52 -10.08 -3.16
C GLY A 262 -12.67 -10.71 -2.05
N LEU A 263 -11.43 -11.08 -2.35
CA LEU A 263 -10.48 -11.53 -1.33
C LEU A 263 -9.73 -10.35 -0.72
N VAL A 264 -9.34 -10.50 0.53
CA VAL A 264 -8.61 -9.51 1.32
C VAL A 264 -7.15 -9.91 1.39
N TYR A 265 -6.27 -9.08 0.85
CA TYR A 265 -4.82 -9.26 0.85
C TYR A 265 -4.20 -8.39 1.94
N VAL A 266 -3.45 -9.00 2.86
CA VAL A 266 -2.82 -8.33 3.98
C VAL A 266 -1.30 -8.45 3.86
N CYS A 267 -0.62 -7.30 3.80
CA CYS A 267 0.84 -7.23 3.75
C CYS A 267 1.43 -7.35 5.15
N GLU A 268 2.19 -8.38 5.37
CA GLU A 268 2.92 -8.62 6.62
C GLU A 268 4.42 -8.34 6.40
N ARG A 269 4.79 -7.06 6.44
CA ARG A 269 6.16 -6.61 6.22
C ARG A 269 7.14 -7.28 7.18
N GLY A 270 6.75 -7.44 8.46
CA GLY A 270 7.56 -8.09 9.47
C GLY A 270 7.84 -9.59 9.23
N SER A 271 7.25 -10.19 8.19
CA SER A 271 7.47 -11.59 7.80
C SER A 271 7.71 -11.79 6.31
N ASN A 272 7.84 -10.72 5.52
CA ASN A 272 7.96 -10.81 4.06
C ASN A 272 6.83 -11.66 3.43
N ARG A 273 5.62 -11.61 3.99
CA ARG A 273 4.52 -12.49 3.66
C ARG A 273 3.24 -11.71 3.32
N VAL A 274 2.52 -12.15 2.30
CA VAL A 274 1.13 -11.76 2.09
C VAL A 274 0.24 -12.88 2.57
N GLN A 275 -0.77 -12.56 3.36
CA GLN A 275 -1.85 -13.48 3.70
C GLN A 275 -3.15 -13.06 3.04
N VAL A 276 -3.88 -14.03 2.52
CA VAL A 276 -5.13 -13.83 1.77
C VAL A 276 -6.30 -14.40 2.56
N PHE A 277 -7.37 -13.63 2.69
CA PHE A 277 -8.55 -13.98 3.47
C PHE A 277 -9.83 -13.73 2.67
N THR A 278 -10.93 -14.37 3.10
CA THR A 278 -12.26 -13.89 2.74
C THR A 278 -12.58 -12.59 3.52
N LYS A 279 -13.59 -11.86 3.10
CA LYS A 279 -14.11 -10.68 3.83
C LYS A 279 -14.59 -10.99 5.26
N GLN A 280 -14.82 -12.27 5.58
CA GLN A 280 -15.19 -12.74 6.93
C GLN A 280 -13.98 -13.18 7.77
N GLY A 281 -12.75 -13.01 7.25
CA GLY A 281 -11.52 -13.34 7.96
C GLY A 281 -11.10 -14.81 7.88
N LYS A 282 -11.77 -15.63 7.04
CA LYS A 282 -11.33 -17.02 6.82
C LYS A 282 -10.06 -17.00 5.97
N PHE A 283 -8.99 -17.63 6.47
CA PHE A 283 -7.74 -17.79 5.74
C PHE A 283 -7.95 -18.60 4.45
N VAL A 284 -7.33 -18.15 3.37
CA VAL A 284 -7.38 -18.77 2.04
C VAL A 284 -6.01 -19.29 1.65
N SER A 285 -4.99 -18.44 1.67
CA SER A 285 -3.63 -18.78 1.27
C SER A 285 -2.62 -17.76 1.80
N SER A 286 -1.34 -18.07 1.65
CA SER A 286 -0.25 -17.10 1.86
C SER A 286 0.89 -17.38 0.90
N PHE A 287 1.73 -16.36 0.67
CA PHE A 287 2.97 -16.50 -0.06
C PHE A 287 4.02 -15.51 0.46
N PHE A 288 5.29 -15.88 0.29
CA PHE A 288 6.42 -15.04 0.68
C PHE A 288 6.95 -14.24 -0.50
N VAL A 289 7.44 -13.04 -0.21
CA VAL A 289 8.06 -12.14 -1.19
C VAL A 289 9.51 -11.95 -0.80
N HIS A 290 10.43 -12.40 -1.63
CA HIS A 290 11.87 -12.35 -1.42
C HIS A 290 12.29 -12.72 0.03
N PRO A 291 12.03 -13.95 0.47
CA PRO A 291 12.11 -14.36 1.87
C PRO A 291 13.53 -14.31 2.48
N SER A 292 14.57 -14.13 1.69
CA SER A 292 15.94 -13.94 2.17
C SER A 292 16.23 -12.53 2.69
N THR A 293 15.30 -11.58 2.53
CA THR A 293 15.46 -10.21 3.05
C THR A 293 15.24 -10.21 4.56
N PRO A 294 16.12 -9.58 5.37
CA PRO A 294 15.84 -9.36 6.78
C PRO A 294 14.53 -8.58 6.97
N SER A 295 13.66 -9.03 7.88
CA SER A 295 12.39 -8.35 8.13
C SER A 295 12.21 -7.92 9.58
N ARG A 296 12.89 -8.59 10.51
CA ARG A 296 12.94 -8.27 11.93
C ARG A 296 14.14 -8.92 12.58
N GLY A 297 14.63 -8.33 13.63
CA GLY A 297 15.83 -8.80 14.35
C GLY A 297 16.65 -7.61 14.81
N PRO A 298 17.79 -7.85 15.46
CA PRO A 298 18.68 -6.78 15.95
C PRO A 298 19.16 -5.84 14.84
N GLU A 299 19.40 -6.38 13.63
CA GLU A 299 19.81 -5.63 12.44
C GLU A 299 18.73 -4.65 11.93
N CYS A 300 17.46 -4.92 12.22
CA CYS A 300 16.32 -4.12 11.84
C CYS A 300 15.87 -3.11 12.91
N GLY A 301 16.65 -2.98 13.97
CA GLY A 301 16.32 -2.14 15.12
C GLY A 301 16.36 -0.63 14.87
N GLY A 302 16.36 0.13 15.95
CA GLY A 302 16.43 1.59 15.93
C GLY A 302 17.77 2.16 15.50
N PRO A 303 18.01 3.46 15.78
CA PRO A 303 19.27 4.12 15.40
C PRO A 303 20.50 3.34 15.88
N GLY A 304 21.42 3.08 14.96
CA GLY A 304 22.66 2.31 15.21
C GLY A 304 22.62 0.85 14.74
N SER A 305 21.45 0.32 14.34
CA SER A 305 21.39 -0.96 13.64
C SER A 305 21.85 -0.80 12.18
N GLN A 306 22.35 -1.88 11.58
CA GLN A 306 22.89 -1.85 10.22
C GLN A 306 21.83 -1.52 9.17
N LEU A 307 20.60 -1.97 9.39
CA LEU A 307 19.48 -1.85 8.44
C LEU A 307 18.37 -0.95 8.98
N TYR A 308 18.73 0.09 9.72
CA TYR A 308 17.76 1.01 10.32
C TYR A 308 16.63 1.40 9.38
N GLY A 309 15.41 0.91 9.68
CA GLY A 309 14.21 1.17 8.89
C GLY A 309 14.10 0.39 7.57
N MET A 310 15.17 -0.18 7.05
CA MET A 310 15.20 -0.90 5.77
C MET A 310 15.09 -2.41 5.97
N CYS A 311 13.94 -2.86 6.44
CA CYS A 311 13.68 -4.28 6.68
C CYS A 311 12.26 -4.65 6.24
N GLY A 312 12.13 -5.87 5.71
CA GLY A 312 10.89 -6.38 5.17
C GLY A 312 10.60 -5.90 3.74
N THR A 313 9.88 -6.71 2.99
CA THR A 313 9.79 -6.56 1.52
C THR A 313 8.47 -6.01 1.02
N ILE A 314 7.43 -5.92 1.88
CA ILE A 314 6.10 -5.59 1.39
C ILE A 314 5.63 -4.32 2.07
N TYR A 315 5.82 -3.20 1.38
CA TYR A 315 5.36 -1.90 1.85
C TYR A 315 3.93 -1.64 1.37
N ASN A 316 3.62 -1.98 0.12
CA ASN A 316 2.28 -1.84 -0.43
C ASN A 316 2.10 -2.80 -1.60
N LEU A 317 0.86 -2.97 -2.07
CA LEU A 317 0.57 -3.75 -3.26
C LEU A 317 -0.54 -3.12 -4.11
N THR A 318 -0.58 -3.52 -5.37
CA THR A 318 -1.72 -3.31 -6.26
C THR A 318 -1.84 -4.50 -7.22
N PHE A 319 -2.95 -4.61 -7.93
CA PHE A 319 -3.21 -5.72 -8.83
C PHE A 319 -3.04 -5.31 -10.28
N SER A 320 -2.74 -6.29 -11.16
CA SER A 320 -2.66 -6.04 -12.59
C SER A 320 -4.01 -5.66 -13.17
N HIS A 321 -3.96 -4.92 -14.28
CA HIS A 321 -5.11 -4.32 -14.91
C HIS A 321 -5.90 -5.25 -15.86
N ASP A 322 -5.66 -6.54 -15.82
CA ASP A 322 -6.48 -7.51 -16.56
C ASP A 322 -7.73 -7.91 -15.76
N ALA A 323 -8.73 -8.48 -16.45
CA ALA A 323 -10.04 -8.78 -15.85
C ALA A 323 -9.98 -9.74 -14.67
N ASP A 324 -8.96 -10.59 -14.60
CA ASP A 324 -8.78 -11.59 -13.55
C ASP A 324 -7.75 -11.15 -12.50
N GLU A 325 -7.17 -9.95 -12.64
CA GLU A 325 -6.05 -9.48 -11.83
C GLU A 325 -4.97 -10.57 -11.69
N LYS A 326 -4.47 -11.02 -12.82
CA LYS A 326 -3.57 -12.18 -12.88
C LYS A 326 -2.32 -12.00 -12.03
N TYR A 327 -1.83 -10.79 -11.93
CA TYR A 327 -0.63 -10.46 -11.19
C TYR A 327 -0.93 -9.54 -10.01
N VAL A 328 -0.15 -9.69 -8.95
CA VAL A 328 -0.03 -8.71 -7.88
C VAL A 328 1.36 -8.05 -7.96
N PHE A 329 1.38 -6.73 -7.89
CA PHE A 329 2.59 -5.90 -7.84
C PHE A 329 2.84 -5.52 -6.40
N LEU A 330 4.05 -5.76 -5.90
CA LEU A 330 4.40 -5.54 -4.50
C LEU A 330 5.58 -4.57 -4.43
N ALA A 331 5.34 -3.40 -3.85
CA ALA A 331 6.38 -2.40 -3.60
C ALA A 331 7.30 -2.86 -2.47
N ASP A 332 8.58 -2.92 -2.74
CA ASP A 332 9.63 -3.34 -1.82
C ASP A 332 10.64 -2.22 -1.62
N GLY A 333 10.46 -1.44 -0.56
CA GLY A 333 11.33 -0.32 -0.22
C GLY A 333 12.68 -0.73 0.36
N THR A 334 12.86 -2.00 0.69
CA THR A 334 14.14 -2.53 1.20
C THR A 334 15.07 -2.94 0.06
N ASN A 335 14.52 -3.62 -0.96
CA ASN A 335 15.29 -4.06 -2.13
C ASN A 335 15.13 -3.11 -3.33
N ASP A 336 14.36 -2.03 -3.18
CA ASP A 336 14.12 -1.01 -4.21
C ASP A 336 13.60 -1.62 -5.52
N LYS A 337 12.55 -2.45 -5.39
CA LYS A 337 11.92 -3.17 -6.50
C LYS A 337 10.41 -3.19 -6.36
N ILE A 338 9.75 -3.41 -7.49
CA ILE A 338 8.38 -3.91 -7.54
C ILE A 338 8.46 -5.37 -7.96
N TRP A 339 8.08 -6.27 -7.05
CA TRP A 339 7.96 -7.69 -7.36
C TRP A 339 6.63 -7.97 -8.06
N ILE A 340 6.64 -8.85 -9.06
CA ILE A 340 5.45 -9.30 -9.78
C ILE A 340 5.24 -10.77 -9.43
N HIS A 341 4.13 -11.07 -8.76
CA HIS A 341 3.76 -12.44 -8.44
C HIS A 341 2.47 -12.82 -9.18
N ASP A 342 2.34 -14.08 -9.59
CA ASP A 342 1.07 -14.63 -10.00
C ASP A 342 0.11 -14.65 -8.80
N ARG A 343 -1.02 -13.96 -8.93
CA ARG A 343 -1.94 -13.72 -7.81
C ARG A 343 -2.53 -15.01 -7.23
N LYS A 344 -2.84 -15.99 -8.05
CA LYS A 344 -3.51 -17.24 -7.62
C LYS A 344 -2.55 -18.22 -6.98
N THR A 345 -1.31 -18.27 -7.45
CA THR A 345 -0.32 -19.25 -6.97
C THR A 345 0.69 -18.66 -5.99
N GLY A 346 0.80 -17.33 -5.92
CA GLY A 346 1.85 -16.65 -5.17
C GLY A 346 3.25 -16.80 -5.78
N ALA A 347 3.39 -17.40 -6.95
CA ALA A 347 4.69 -17.63 -7.57
C ALA A 347 5.30 -16.34 -8.13
N LEU A 348 6.61 -16.13 -7.90
CA LEU A 348 7.34 -15.01 -8.50
C LEU A 348 7.33 -15.14 -10.03
N ALA A 349 6.90 -14.08 -10.70
CA ALA A 349 6.83 -13.99 -12.16
C ALA A 349 7.88 -13.03 -12.75
N GLY A 350 8.26 -11.98 -12.02
CA GLY A 350 9.24 -10.98 -12.46
C GLY A 350 9.42 -9.83 -11.50
N SER A 351 10.10 -8.78 -11.94
CA SER A 351 10.28 -7.55 -11.17
C SER A 351 10.48 -6.34 -12.08
N ILE A 352 10.27 -5.13 -11.50
CA ILE A 352 10.48 -3.83 -12.14
C ILE A 352 11.41 -3.01 -11.26
N GLY A 353 12.33 -2.25 -11.88
CA GLY A 353 13.20 -1.30 -11.23
C GLY A 353 14.41 -1.93 -10.53
N ASP A 354 15.28 -1.06 -10.08
CA ASP A 354 16.50 -1.36 -9.33
C ASP A 354 16.82 -0.20 -8.40
N ASN A 355 17.70 -0.42 -7.43
CA ASN A 355 18.17 0.64 -6.53
C ASN A 355 18.79 1.80 -7.30
N GLY A 356 18.42 3.01 -6.95
CA GLY A 356 19.02 4.24 -7.48
C GLY A 356 18.07 5.43 -7.50
N ARG A 357 18.56 6.55 -8.07
CA ARG A 357 17.83 7.82 -8.09
C ARG A 357 17.50 8.33 -9.50
N MET A 358 17.82 7.54 -10.52
CA MET A 358 17.47 7.88 -11.90
C MET A 358 16.02 7.50 -12.19
N ALA A 359 15.44 8.03 -13.25
CA ALA A 359 14.10 7.62 -13.70
C ALA A 359 14.05 6.11 -13.95
N GLY A 360 13.04 5.45 -13.39
CA GLY A 360 12.87 4.00 -13.44
C GLY A 360 13.63 3.21 -12.37
N GLN A 361 14.49 3.85 -11.58
CA GLN A 361 15.09 3.29 -10.38
C GLN A 361 14.30 3.70 -9.14
N PHE A 362 14.48 3.01 -8.03
CA PHE A 362 13.81 3.29 -6.77
C PHE A 362 14.79 3.56 -5.64
N HIS A 363 14.33 4.35 -4.67
CA HIS A 363 14.98 4.52 -3.39
C HIS A 363 13.92 4.66 -2.30
N TRP A 364 13.68 3.58 -1.59
CA TRP A 364 12.66 3.47 -0.54
C TRP A 364 11.23 3.64 -1.08
N ILE A 365 10.87 2.84 -2.09
CA ILE A 365 9.51 2.79 -2.62
C ILE A 365 8.53 2.27 -1.54
N ASP A 366 7.44 3.03 -1.32
CA ASP A 366 6.39 2.69 -0.35
C ASP A 366 5.01 2.67 -1.03
N ALA A 367 4.72 3.65 -1.86
CA ALA A 367 3.44 3.79 -2.54
C ALA A 367 3.45 3.15 -3.93
N ILE A 368 2.34 2.51 -4.27
CA ILE A 368 2.06 2.01 -5.62
C ILE A 368 0.57 2.14 -5.93
N ALA A 369 0.24 2.65 -7.11
CA ALA A 369 -1.13 2.76 -7.63
C ALA A 369 -1.16 2.40 -9.11
N ILE A 370 -2.35 2.12 -9.65
CA ILE A 370 -2.54 1.76 -11.05
C ILE A 370 -3.77 2.49 -11.60
N ASP A 371 -3.70 3.01 -12.84
CA ASP A 371 -4.85 3.63 -13.49
C ASP A 371 -5.65 2.64 -14.34
N SER A 372 -6.79 3.08 -14.91
CA SER A 372 -7.68 2.27 -15.73
C SER A 372 -7.04 1.78 -17.05
N ARG A 373 -5.88 2.27 -17.41
CA ARG A 373 -5.06 1.84 -18.56
C ARG A 373 -3.96 0.87 -18.18
N GLY A 374 -3.78 0.60 -16.88
CA GLY A 374 -2.74 -0.25 -16.35
C GLY A 374 -1.39 0.44 -16.17
N ASN A 375 -1.30 1.77 -16.25
CA ASN A 375 -0.07 2.47 -15.91
C ASN A 375 0.14 2.45 -14.40
N LEU A 376 1.38 2.23 -13.96
CA LEU A 376 1.74 2.27 -12.54
C LEU A 376 2.23 3.65 -12.14
N TYR A 377 1.89 4.03 -10.93
CA TYR A 377 2.39 5.21 -10.24
C TYR A 377 3.05 4.78 -8.94
N THR A 378 4.19 5.39 -8.61
CA THR A 378 4.96 5.02 -7.42
C THR A 378 5.34 6.24 -6.61
N GLY A 379 5.40 6.07 -5.29
CA GLY A 379 5.89 7.07 -4.36
C GLY A 379 6.99 6.53 -3.47
N GLU A 380 7.92 7.39 -3.10
CA GLU A 380 9.09 7.06 -2.28
C GLU A 380 9.06 7.87 -0.98
N VAL A 381 9.34 7.18 0.14
CA VAL A 381 9.35 7.81 1.48
C VAL A 381 10.75 8.19 1.94
N ASP A 382 10.83 8.78 3.11
CA ASP A 382 12.04 9.12 3.85
C ASP A 382 13.04 9.92 2.98
N THR A 383 14.11 9.31 2.53
CA THR A 383 15.13 9.97 1.70
C THR A 383 14.88 9.85 0.20
N GLY A 384 13.86 9.10 -0.22
CA GLY A 384 13.46 8.98 -1.63
C GLY A 384 12.77 10.24 -2.15
N LYS A 385 11.70 10.68 -1.50
CA LYS A 385 10.99 11.95 -1.73
C LYS A 385 10.61 12.18 -3.20
N ARG A 386 10.04 11.18 -3.85
CA ARG A 386 9.79 11.22 -5.28
C ARG A 386 8.50 10.48 -5.64
N VAL A 387 7.89 10.88 -6.74
CA VAL A 387 6.83 10.14 -7.44
C VAL A 387 7.24 9.86 -8.87
N GLN A 388 6.83 8.72 -9.42
CA GLN A 388 7.12 8.34 -10.80
C GLN A 388 5.89 7.69 -11.45
N LYS A 389 5.81 7.78 -12.79
CA LYS A 389 4.83 7.08 -13.61
C LYS A 389 5.53 6.07 -14.52
N PHE A 390 4.93 4.90 -14.66
CA PHE A 390 5.37 3.83 -15.54
C PHE A 390 4.25 3.47 -16.51
N ILE A 391 4.47 3.68 -17.79
CA ILE A 391 3.50 3.42 -18.86
C ILE A 391 3.53 1.95 -19.21
N LEU A 392 2.37 1.28 -19.18
CA LEU A 392 2.21 -0.08 -19.66
C LEU A 392 2.34 -0.12 -21.20
N THR A 393 3.32 -0.86 -21.72
CA THR A 393 3.64 -0.85 -23.16
C THR A 393 3.06 -2.02 -23.95
N ASN A 394 2.65 -3.08 -23.27
CA ASN A 394 2.09 -4.30 -23.87
C ASN A 394 0.67 -4.63 -23.38
N GLY A 395 -0.07 -3.62 -22.91
CA GLY A 395 -1.47 -3.73 -22.56
C GLY A 395 -2.37 -3.91 -23.79
N ASP A 396 -3.59 -4.40 -23.60
CA ASP A 396 -4.58 -4.59 -24.66
C ASP A 396 -5.33 -3.29 -25.02
N GLY A 397 -4.98 -2.17 -24.40
CA GLY A 397 -5.55 -0.84 -24.62
C GLY A 397 -6.98 -0.66 -24.08
N LYS A 398 -7.53 -1.64 -23.38
CA LYS A 398 -8.87 -1.54 -22.79
C LYS A 398 -8.81 -0.78 -21.47
N LEU A 399 -9.80 0.09 -21.27
CA LEU A 399 -10.03 0.68 -19.95
C LEU A 399 -10.74 -0.34 -19.07
N ARG A 400 -10.28 -0.49 -17.85
CA ARG A 400 -10.91 -1.35 -16.85
C ARG A 400 -11.04 -0.59 -15.55
N PRO A 401 -12.25 -0.17 -15.19
CA PRO A 401 -12.48 0.43 -13.88
C PRO A 401 -12.08 -0.56 -12.80
N ARG A 402 -11.64 -0.06 -11.67
CA ARG A 402 -11.30 -0.91 -10.53
C ARG A 402 -12.55 -1.53 -9.93
N PRO A 403 -12.43 -2.71 -9.30
CA PRO A 403 -13.57 -3.41 -8.69
C PRO A 403 -14.29 -2.62 -7.61
N HIS A 404 -13.65 -1.58 -7.08
CA HIS A 404 -14.15 -0.75 -5.99
C HIS A 404 -14.46 0.69 -6.43
N GLU A 405 -14.44 0.95 -7.75
CA GLU A 405 -14.78 2.25 -8.36
C GLU A 405 -16.20 2.28 -8.91
#